data_62f254b4661f84c2b718a4b5dc59a62c
#
_entry.id   62f254b4661f84c2b718a4b5dc59a62c
#
_cell.length_a   1.000
_cell.length_b   1.000
_cell.length_c   1.000
_cell.angle_alpha   90.00
_cell.angle_beta   90.00
_cell.angle_gamma   90.00
#
_symmetry.space_group_name_H-M   'P 1'
#
loop_
_entity.id
_entity.type
_entity.pdbx_description
1 polymer ?
#
loop_
_entity_poly.entity_id
_entity_poly.type
_entity_poly.pdbx_seq_one_letter_code
_entity_poly.pdbx_strand_id
1 'polypeptide(L)'
;MCCNEAIYAFYLFTISQLIRGWMEKYMSGAETLIPFLKEKGKGEQPTIIVDSREARTAPKIVKGLKEHGAEISTQHLQKGDYVISNLCAFERKTVRDFVYTLTRRYLFDQLFSLKECYEKPFILIEGYLPIVYKYSRIQPASVWGAMFALAKQGIYLIHTNSYKETVDFLYTAAKQEQIVEKRAPVVHPVKKHETLADAQIFFMASLPNIGREKAVSLLNCYQCPLNALINVDQWSKDVHGLGPKITKKVKKVIHKTYEESDEDTT
;
A
#
# COMPACT_ATOMS: atom_id res chain seq x y z
N MET A 1 -2.51 -12.85 -59.86
CA MET A 1 -2.69 -12.22 -58.52
C MET A 1 -3.23 -13.19 -57.46
N CYS A 2 -3.02 -14.50 -57.55
CA CYS A 2 -3.58 -15.49 -56.61
C CYS A 2 -2.53 -16.22 -55.71
N CYS A 3 -1.26 -15.92 -55.83
CA CYS A 3 -0.23 -16.61 -55.01
C CYS A 3 0.06 -15.99 -53.63
N ASN A 4 -0.33 -14.74 -53.39
CA ASN A 4 -0.01 -14.02 -52.14
C ASN A 4 -0.95 -14.36 -50.99
N GLU A 5 -2.21 -14.63 -51.26
CA GLU A 5 -3.20 -14.95 -50.17
C GLU A 5 -2.98 -16.34 -49.56
N ALA A 6 -2.58 -17.32 -50.36
CA ALA A 6 -2.29 -18.66 -49.85
C ALA A 6 -1.02 -18.67 -48.96
N ILE A 7 -0.02 -17.88 -49.32
CA ILE A 7 1.22 -17.73 -48.52
C ILE A 7 0.89 -17.00 -47.21
N TYR A 8 0.05 -15.99 -47.23
CA TYR A 8 -0.35 -15.24 -46.04
C TYR A 8 -1.19 -16.11 -45.08
N ALA A 9 -2.13 -16.89 -45.62
CA ALA A 9 -2.94 -17.83 -44.85
C ALA A 9 -2.09 -18.93 -44.20
N PHE A 10 -1.08 -19.45 -44.93
CA PHE A 10 -0.13 -20.44 -44.41
C PHE A 10 0.76 -19.84 -43.32
N TYR A 11 1.19 -18.58 -43.47
CA TYR A 11 2.00 -17.88 -42.46
C TYR A 11 1.18 -17.64 -41.17
N LEU A 12 -0.07 -17.20 -41.28
CA LEU A 12 -0.96 -17.00 -40.13
C LEU A 12 -1.29 -18.32 -39.43
N PHE A 13 -1.49 -19.39 -40.18
CA PHE A 13 -1.72 -20.73 -39.63
C PHE A 13 -0.49 -21.25 -38.88
N THR A 14 0.71 -21.09 -39.44
CA THR A 14 1.98 -21.52 -38.83
C THR A 14 2.28 -20.71 -37.56
N ILE A 15 2.05 -19.39 -37.56
CA ILE A 15 2.18 -18.53 -36.39
C ILE A 15 1.18 -18.92 -35.30
N SER A 16 -0.07 -19.23 -35.67
CA SER A 16 -1.08 -19.65 -34.71
C SER A 16 -0.74 -20.98 -34.04
N GLN A 17 -0.16 -21.93 -34.78
CA GLN A 17 0.31 -23.21 -34.26
C GLN A 17 1.54 -23.04 -33.35
N LEU A 18 2.48 -22.17 -33.72
CA LEU A 18 3.65 -21.83 -32.90
C LEU A 18 3.24 -21.13 -31.59
N ILE A 19 2.29 -20.18 -31.64
CA ILE A 19 1.75 -19.51 -30.44
C ILE A 19 1.02 -20.53 -29.56
N ARG A 20 0.22 -21.42 -30.14
CA ARG A 20 -0.49 -22.45 -29.40
C ARG A 20 0.47 -23.43 -28.73
N GLY A 21 1.48 -23.93 -29.44
CA GLY A 21 2.52 -24.80 -28.86
C GLY A 21 3.37 -24.12 -27.81
N TRP A 22 3.64 -22.81 -27.98
CA TRP A 22 4.32 -21.99 -26.98
C TRP A 22 3.44 -21.80 -25.73
N MET A 23 2.15 -21.50 -25.91
CA MET A 23 1.18 -21.41 -24.82
C MET A 23 1.04 -22.73 -24.06
N GLU A 24 0.93 -23.87 -24.75
CA GLU A 24 0.84 -25.19 -24.10
C GLU A 24 2.13 -25.54 -23.34
N LYS A 25 3.29 -25.22 -23.88
CA LYS A 25 4.59 -25.52 -23.24
C LYS A 25 4.92 -24.63 -22.03
N TYR A 26 4.51 -23.35 -22.05
CA TYR A 26 4.87 -22.39 -21.00
C TYR A 26 3.71 -22.05 -20.06
N MET A 27 2.47 -22.39 -20.41
CA MET A 27 1.30 -22.19 -19.54
C MET A 27 0.82 -23.45 -18.82
N SER A 28 1.40 -24.63 -19.09
CA SER A 28 1.05 -25.86 -18.39
C SER A 28 1.46 -25.89 -16.91
N GLY A 29 2.18 -24.88 -16.43
CA GLY A 29 2.54 -24.70 -15.04
C GLY A 29 2.17 -23.32 -14.47
N ALA A 30 1.61 -22.43 -15.30
CA ALA A 30 1.04 -21.18 -14.79
C ALA A 30 -0.36 -21.49 -14.26
N GLU A 31 -0.62 -21.20 -12.99
CA GLU A 31 -1.96 -21.13 -12.46
C GLU A 31 -2.74 -20.16 -13.37
N THR A 32 -3.61 -20.72 -14.20
CA THR A 32 -4.34 -19.93 -15.20
C THR A 32 -5.30 -19.00 -14.47
N LEU A 33 -5.53 -17.80 -15.01
CA LEU A 33 -6.56 -16.87 -14.51
C LEU A 33 -7.99 -17.44 -14.64
N ILE A 34 -8.15 -18.66 -15.18
CA ILE A 34 -9.43 -19.36 -15.34
C ILE A 34 -10.22 -19.50 -14.03
N PRO A 35 -9.61 -19.75 -12.85
CA PRO A 35 -10.36 -19.73 -11.58
C PRO A 35 -11.06 -18.41 -11.30
N PHE A 36 -10.51 -17.29 -11.80
CA PHE A 36 -11.11 -15.96 -11.61
C PHE A 36 -12.25 -15.66 -12.60
N LEU A 37 -12.36 -16.43 -13.67
CA LEU A 37 -13.41 -16.30 -14.68
C LEU A 37 -14.59 -17.22 -14.41
N LYS A 38 -14.47 -18.19 -13.49
CA LYS A 38 -15.55 -19.11 -13.12
C LYS A 38 -16.41 -18.57 -11.99
N GLU A 39 -17.57 -18.10 -12.43
CA GLU A 39 -18.91 -18.17 -11.86
C GLU A 39 -19.25 -17.56 -10.50
N LYS A 40 -20.37 -16.81 -10.57
CA LYS A 40 -21.32 -16.50 -9.51
C LYS A 40 -21.78 -17.75 -8.76
N GLY A 41 -20.91 -18.35 -7.95
CA GLY A 41 -21.34 -19.23 -6.90
C GLY A 41 -22.09 -18.40 -5.86
N LYS A 42 -23.25 -18.81 -5.43
CA LYS A 42 -23.86 -18.42 -4.15
C LYS A 42 -22.88 -18.87 -3.05
N GLY A 43 -21.91 -18.06 -2.69
CA GLY A 43 -20.84 -18.38 -1.77
C GLY A 43 -20.32 -17.10 -1.14
N GLU A 44 -19.64 -17.24 -0.08
CA GLU A 44 -19.02 -16.29 0.83
C GLU A 44 -18.81 -14.88 0.24
N GLN A 45 -19.43 -13.88 0.85
CA GLN A 45 -19.27 -12.48 0.47
C GLN A 45 -17.94 -11.99 1.05
N PRO A 46 -17.09 -11.32 0.26
CA PRO A 46 -15.88 -10.76 0.80
C PRO A 46 -16.18 -9.57 1.70
N THR A 47 -15.49 -9.47 2.83
CA THR A 47 -15.57 -8.35 3.75
C THR A 47 -14.48 -7.34 3.42
N ILE A 48 -14.82 -6.07 3.25
CA ILE A 48 -13.87 -4.98 3.03
C ILE A 48 -13.97 -4.01 4.20
N ILE A 49 -12.85 -3.78 4.87
CA ILE A 49 -12.76 -2.76 5.92
C ILE A 49 -12.40 -1.43 5.27
N VAL A 50 -13.19 -0.42 5.52
CA VAL A 50 -13.05 0.92 4.92
C VAL A 50 -12.82 1.94 6.02
N ASP A 51 -11.83 2.82 5.83
CA ASP A 51 -11.61 3.93 6.76
C ASP A 51 -12.83 4.85 6.82
N SER A 52 -13.18 5.30 8.01
CA SER A 52 -14.36 6.13 8.25
C SER A 52 -14.31 7.49 7.54
N ARG A 53 -13.10 8.01 7.27
CA ARG A 53 -12.89 9.27 6.52
C ARG A 53 -13.10 9.01 5.04
N GLU A 54 -12.53 7.93 4.51
CA GLU A 54 -12.69 7.51 3.11
C GLU A 54 -14.16 7.17 2.80
N ALA A 55 -14.86 6.50 3.71
CA ALA A 55 -16.28 6.20 3.54
C ALA A 55 -17.14 7.47 3.38
N ARG A 56 -16.73 8.59 3.99
CA ARG A 56 -17.42 9.89 3.85
C ARG A 56 -17.00 10.63 2.57
N THR A 57 -15.74 10.53 2.16
CA THR A 57 -15.21 11.26 1.00
C THR A 57 -15.48 10.54 -0.33
N ALA A 58 -15.57 9.21 -0.31
CA ALA A 58 -15.82 8.38 -1.49
C ALA A 58 -17.09 7.48 -1.36
N PRO A 59 -18.27 8.03 -1.03
CA PRO A 59 -19.48 7.22 -0.77
C PRO A 59 -19.93 6.40 -1.97
N LYS A 60 -19.60 6.83 -3.20
CA LYS A 60 -19.91 6.09 -4.44
C LYS A 60 -19.17 4.75 -4.51
N ILE A 61 -17.93 4.69 -3.99
CA ILE A 61 -17.16 3.45 -3.96
C ILE A 61 -17.78 2.50 -2.94
N VAL A 62 -18.06 2.97 -1.73
CA VAL A 62 -18.70 2.16 -0.67
C VAL A 62 -20.05 1.60 -1.14
N LYS A 63 -20.87 2.44 -1.81
CA LYS A 63 -22.14 2.00 -2.38
C LYS A 63 -21.93 0.93 -3.45
N GLY A 64 -21.02 1.17 -4.39
CA GLY A 64 -20.70 0.22 -5.46
C GLY A 64 -20.21 -1.13 -4.94
N LEU A 65 -19.34 -1.15 -3.92
CA LEU A 65 -18.86 -2.37 -3.29
C LEU A 65 -20.01 -3.18 -2.67
N LYS A 66 -20.96 -2.51 -1.98
CA LYS A 66 -22.16 -3.17 -1.45
C LYS A 66 -23.06 -3.73 -2.57
N GLU A 67 -23.24 -2.97 -3.65
CA GLU A 67 -24.00 -3.41 -4.82
C GLU A 67 -23.36 -4.64 -5.52
N HIS A 68 -22.03 -4.77 -5.46
CA HIS A 68 -21.29 -5.96 -5.93
C HIS A 68 -21.41 -7.15 -4.96
N GLY A 69 -21.96 -6.95 -3.76
CA GLY A 69 -22.15 -8.00 -2.76
C GLY A 69 -21.01 -8.11 -1.75
N ALA A 70 -20.18 -7.08 -1.58
CA ALA A 70 -19.22 -7.04 -0.49
C ALA A 70 -19.89 -6.65 0.83
N GLU A 71 -19.47 -7.28 1.91
CA GLU A 71 -19.75 -6.81 3.27
C GLU A 71 -18.79 -5.67 3.62
N ILE A 72 -19.33 -4.52 4.04
CA ILE A 72 -18.52 -3.35 4.36
C ILE A 72 -18.51 -3.10 5.86
N SER A 73 -17.31 -3.17 6.45
CA SER A 73 -17.04 -2.78 7.83
C SER A 73 -16.36 -1.41 7.83
N THR A 74 -17.02 -0.40 8.39
CA THR A 74 -16.43 0.95 8.48
C THR A 74 -15.79 1.14 9.85
N GLN A 75 -14.49 1.46 9.87
CA GLN A 75 -13.71 1.63 11.08
C GLN A 75 -12.75 2.82 10.91
N HIS A 76 -12.24 3.33 12.02
CA HIS A 76 -11.15 4.32 11.96
C HIS A 76 -9.82 3.57 11.77
N LEU A 77 -9.24 3.68 10.58
CA LEU A 77 -7.94 3.08 10.27
C LEU A 77 -6.83 4.09 10.55
N GLN A 78 -5.80 3.67 11.27
CA GLN A 78 -4.61 4.51 11.44
C GLN A 78 -3.83 4.66 10.13
N LYS A 79 -3.83 3.64 9.28
CA LYS A 79 -3.11 3.57 8.01
C LYS A 79 -3.95 2.89 6.93
N GLY A 80 -3.97 3.50 5.75
CA GLY A 80 -4.71 3.02 4.59
C GLY A 80 -6.19 3.39 4.60
N ASP A 81 -6.80 3.27 3.44
CA ASP A 81 -8.21 3.59 3.21
C ASP A 81 -9.07 2.33 3.10
N TYR A 82 -8.51 1.24 2.58
CA TYR A 82 -9.19 -0.05 2.41
C TYR A 82 -8.29 -1.20 2.87
N VAL A 83 -8.85 -2.15 3.62
CA VAL A 83 -8.17 -3.39 4.03
C VAL A 83 -8.99 -4.57 3.55
N ILE A 84 -8.37 -5.45 2.74
CA ILE A 84 -9.04 -6.61 2.15
C ILE A 84 -8.53 -7.95 2.69
N SER A 85 -7.35 -7.95 3.31
CA SER A 85 -6.79 -9.13 3.98
C SER A 85 -5.82 -8.72 5.09
N ASN A 86 -5.30 -9.68 5.83
CA ASN A 86 -4.23 -9.44 6.79
C ASN A 86 -2.90 -9.01 6.14
N LEU A 87 -2.75 -9.21 4.82
CA LEU A 87 -1.54 -8.84 4.07
C LEU A 87 -1.73 -7.56 3.26
N CYS A 88 -2.93 -7.34 2.71
CA CYS A 88 -3.19 -6.35 1.67
C CYS A 88 -4.01 -5.17 2.20
N ALA A 89 -3.45 -3.99 2.08
CA ALA A 89 -4.13 -2.73 2.35
C ALA A 89 -3.83 -1.70 1.25
N PHE A 90 -4.77 -0.79 1.05
CA PHE A 90 -4.75 0.20 -0.03
C PHE A 90 -4.82 1.61 0.53
N GLU A 91 -3.99 2.47 0.01
CA GLU A 91 -4.15 3.93 0.06
C GLU A 91 -4.70 4.38 -1.28
N ARG A 92 -5.88 4.99 -1.31
CA ARG A 92 -6.49 5.51 -2.55
C ARG A 92 -6.18 6.99 -2.72
N LYS A 93 -5.79 7.36 -3.93
CA LYS A 93 -5.61 8.77 -4.30
C LYS A 93 -6.20 9.04 -5.66
N THR A 94 -6.93 10.15 -5.79
CA THR A 94 -7.23 10.67 -7.12
C THR A 94 -5.92 11.07 -7.81
N VAL A 95 -5.89 11.03 -9.14
CA VAL A 95 -4.67 11.48 -9.89
C VAL A 95 -4.25 12.90 -9.50
N ARG A 96 -5.19 13.77 -9.14
CA ARG A 96 -4.91 15.14 -8.68
C ARG A 96 -4.19 15.12 -7.32
N ASP A 97 -4.72 14.36 -6.36
CA ASP A 97 -4.15 14.26 -5.02
C ASP A 97 -2.81 13.52 -5.03
N PHE A 98 -2.67 12.52 -5.90
CA PHE A 98 -1.41 11.82 -6.12
C PHE A 98 -0.31 12.81 -6.53
N VAL A 99 -0.54 13.62 -7.55
CA VAL A 99 0.44 14.62 -8.01
C VAL A 99 0.69 15.69 -6.96
N TYR A 100 -0.35 16.16 -6.27
CA TYR A 100 -0.22 17.16 -5.22
C TYR A 100 0.63 16.66 -4.06
N THR A 101 0.38 15.44 -3.59
CA THR A 101 1.14 14.85 -2.47
C THR A 101 2.56 14.45 -2.88
N LEU A 102 2.76 14.06 -4.15
CA LEU A 102 4.07 13.79 -4.71
C LEU A 102 4.99 15.01 -4.66
N THR A 103 4.49 16.18 -5.07
CA THR A 103 5.26 17.43 -5.06
C THR A 103 5.63 17.91 -3.66
N ARG A 104 4.90 17.47 -2.63
CA ARG A 104 5.11 17.81 -1.22
C ARG A 104 5.80 16.74 -0.39
N ARG A 105 6.23 15.64 -1.00
CA ARG A 105 6.88 14.47 -0.36
C ARG A 105 6.02 13.69 0.65
N TYR A 106 4.81 14.14 0.99
CA TYR A 106 3.93 13.44 1.94
C TYR A 106 3.46 12.06 1.47
N LEU A 107 3.47 11.83 0.14
CA LEU A 107 3.07 10.55 -0.43
C LEU A 107 3.94 9.40 0.08
N PHE A 108 5.26 9.59 0.07
CA PHE A 108 6.21 8.57 0.49
C PHE A 108 6.03 8.22 1.97
N ASP A 109 5.87 9.23 2.83
CA ASP A 109 5.68 9.03 4.27
C ASP A 109 4.40 8.23 4.57
N GLN A 110 3.30 8.51 3.86
CA GLN A 110 2.04 7.77 4.00
C GLN A 110 2.20 6.31 3.58
N LEU A 111 2.80 6.07 2.40
CA LEU A 111 2.95 4.72 1.85
C LEU A 111 3.98 3.88 2.61
N PHE A 112 5.06 4.48 3.09
CA PHE A 112 6.00 3.77 3.96
C PHE A 112 5.38 3.42 5.30
N SER A 113 4.56 4.29 5.88
CA SER A 113 3.80 3.96 7.07
C SER A 113 2.80 2.82 6.83
N LEU A 114 2.17 2.76 5.64
CA LEU A 114 1.30 1.65 5.25
C LEU A 114 2.10 0.34 5.11
N LYS A 115 3.27 0.39 4.46
CA LYS A 115 4.19 -0.74 4.34
C LYS A 115 4.67 -1.25 5.70
N GLU A 116 4.79 -0.37 6.67
CA GLU A 116 5.11 -0.78 8.03
C GLU A 116 4.03 -1.61 8.70
N CYS A 117 2.77 -1.47 8.29
CA CYS A 117 1.64 -2.21 8.85
C CYS A 117 1.28 -3.45 8.05
N TYR A 118 1.45 -3.42 6.72
CA TYR A 118 1.01 -4.48 5.81
C TYR A 118 2.15 -4.95 4.91
N GLU A 119 2.24 -6.27 4.71
CA GLU A 119 3.27 -6.88 3.87
C GLU A 119 3.13 -6.48 2.41
N LYS A 120 1.89 -6.35 1.95
CA LYS A 120 1.55 -5.96 0.57
C LYS A 120 0.79 -4.61 0.56
N PRO A 121 1.50 -3.50 0.70
CA PRO A 121 0.90 -2.17 0.63
C PRO A 121 0.65 -1.76 -0.82
N PHE A 122 -0.55 -1.29 -1.10
CA PHE A 122 -0.94 -0.83 -2.41
C PHE A 122 -1.24 0.67 -2.40
N ILE A 123 -0.83 1.36 -3.47
CA ILE A 123 -1.41 2.64 -3.84
C ILE A 123 -2.37 2.44 -5.01
N LEU A 124 -3.61 2.89 -4.87
CA LEU A 124 -4.63 2.88 -5.90
C LEU A 124 -4.81 4.31 -6.41
N ILE A 125 -4.38 4.55 -7.66
CA ILE A 125 -4.45 5.86 -8.30
C ILE A 125 -5.69 5.88 -9.19
N GLU A 126 -6.69 6.72 -8.85
CA GLU A 126 -7.95 6.80 -9.56
C GLU A 126 -8.03 8.03 -10.45
N GLY A 127 -8.37 7.83 -11.72
CA GLY A 127 -8.63 8.86 -12.71
C GLY A 127 -7.66 8.84 -13.90
N TYR A 128 -7.88 9.71 -14.85
CA TYR A 128 -7.09 9.78 -16.07
C TYR A 128 -5.79 10.58 -15.85
N LEU A 129 -4.68 9.86 -15.68
CA LEU A 129 -3.38 10.45 -15.35
C LEU A 129 -2.91 11.55 -16.31
N PRO A 130 -3.07 11.45 -17.65
CA PRO A 130 -2.64 12.50 -18.56
C PRO A 130 -3.29 13.87 -18.35
N ILE A 131 -4.47 13.93 -17.72
CA ILE A 131 -5.16 15.21 -17.45
C ILE A 131 -4.33 16.10 -16.52
N VAL A 132 -3.54 15.51 -15.64
CA VAL A 132 -2.72 16.24 -14.67
C VAL A 132 -1.64 17.05 -15.37
N TYR A 133 -1.05 16.51 -16.44
CA TYR A 133 -0.01 17.21 -17.21
C TYR A 133 -0.55 18.46 -17.92
N LYS A 134 -1.85 18.48 -18.21
CA LYS A 134 -2.52 19.64 -18.82
C LYS A 134 -2.72 20.79 -17.84
N TYR A 135 -2.94 20.47 -16.55
CA TYR A 135 -3.34 21.44 -15.52
C TYR A 135 -2.31 21.64 -14.40
N SER A 136 -1.16 20.98 -14.47
CA SER A 136 -0.07 21.15 -13.51
C SER A 136 1.26 21.39 -14.23
N ARG A 137 2.22 21.96 -13.51
CA ARG A 137 3.59 22.16 -14.03
C ARG A 137 4.49 20.93 -13.82
N ILE A 138 3.92 19.79 -13.40
CA ILE A 138 4.71 18.60 -13.17
C ILE A 138 5.14 17.97 -14.48
N GLN A 139 6.41 17.58 -14.54
CA GLN A 139 6.93 16.86 -15.69
C GLN A 139 6.51 15.38 -15.63
N PRO A 140 6.07 14.76 -16.75
CA PRO A 140 5.75 13.33 -16.80
C PRO A 140 6.86 12.44 -16.24
N ALA A 141 8.12 12.76 -16.51
CA ALA A 141 9.28 12.03 -15.99
C ALA A 141 9.33 12.00 -14.46
N SER A 142 8.90 13.07 -13.78
CA SER A 142 8.86 13.13 -12.31
C SER A 142 7.81 12.16 -11.75
N VAL A 143 6.66 12.05 -12.43
CA VAL A 143 5.60 11.10 -12.04
C VAL A 143 6.05 9.66 -12.24
N TRP A 144 6.62 9.34 -13.42
CA TRP A 144 7.14 8.02 -13.70
C TRP A 144 8.30 7.64 -12.77
N GLY A 145 9.20 8.58 -12.50
CA GLY A 145 10.30 8.37 -11.54
C GLY A 145 9.81 8.06 -10.14
N ALA A 146 8.78 8.75 -9.68
CA ALA A 146 8.17 8.49 -8.38
C ALA A 146 7.47 7.13 -8.31
N MET A 147 6.68 6.78 -9.34
CA MET A 147 6.03 5.47 -9.42
C MET A 147 7.07 4.35 -9.42
N PHE A 148 8.15 4.50 -10.17
CA PHE A 148 9.25 3.54 -10.19
C PHE A 148 9.95 3.43 -8.82
N ALA A 149 10.19 4.57 -8.15
CA ALA A 149 10.78 4.57 -6.82
C ALA A 149 9.89 3.87 -5.78
N LEU A 150 8.58 4.07 -5.83
CA LEU A 150 7.62 3.35 -4.97
C LEU A 150 7.66 1.84 -5.25
N ALA A 151 7.61 1.43 -6.52
CA ALA A 151 7.69 0.02 -6.90
C ALA A 151 8.98 -0.65 -6.41
N LYS A 152 10.14 0.02 -6.54
CA LYS A 152 11.42 -0.47 -5.99
C LYS A 152 11.39 -0.64 -4.48
N GLN A 153 10.58 0.13 -3.79
CA GLN A 153 10.41 0.03 -2.34
C GLN A 153 9.35 -1.01 -1.94
N GLY A 154 8.83 -1.79 -2.88
CA GLY A 154 7.82 -2.81 -2.61
C GLY A 154 6.42 -2.24 -2.32
N ILE A 155 6.13 -1.05 -2.83
CA ILE A 155 4.77 -0.49 -2.87
C ILE A 155 4.15 -0.89 -4.21
N TYR A 156 3.04 -1.61 -4.18
CA TYR A 156 2.33 -2.05 -5.38
C TYR A 156 1.46 -0.91 -5.91
N LEU A 157 1.49 -0.69 -7.23
CA LEU A 157 0.74 0.39 -7.86
C LEU A 157 -0.40 -0.17 -8.72
N ILE A 158 -1.60 0.31 -8.45
CA ILE A 158 -2.79 0.03 -9.25
C ILE A 158 -3.34 1.35 -9.79
N HIS A 159 -3.70 1.38 -11.04
CA HIS A 159 -4.32 2.53 -11.68
C HIS A 159 -5.70 2.14 -12.22
N THR A 160 -6.70 2.95 -11.89
CA THR A 160 -8.08 2.81 -12.36
C THR A 160 -8.54 4.13 -12.98
N ASN A 161 -9.31 4.10 -14.06
CA ASN A 161 -9.76 5.32 -14.74
C ASN A 161 -10.97 5.97 -14.07
N SER A 162 -11.71 5.22 -13.26
CA SER A 162 -12.95 5.69 -12.64
C SER A 162 -13.24 4.98 -11.32
N TYR A 163 -14.13 5.58 -10.52
CA TYR A 163 -14.62 4.93 -9.28
C TYR A 163 -15.27 3.56 -9.53
N LYS A 164 -15.87 3.33 -10.72
CA LYS A 164 -16.46 2.02 -11.07
C LYS A 164 -15.37 0.97 -11.20
N GLU A 165 -14.30 1.25 -11.94
CA GLU A 165 -13.15 0.35 -12.03
C GLU A 165 -12.48 0.13 -10.68
N THR A 166 -12.43 1.17 -9.83
CA THR A 166 -11.96 1.04 -8.44
C THR A 166 -12.80 0.04 -7.66
N VAL A 167 -14.13 0.09 -7.80
CA VAL A 167 -15.06 -0.86 -7.17
C VAL A 167 -14.81 -2.27 -7.69
N ASP A 168 -14.77 -2.46 -9.02
CA ASP A 168 -14.54 -3.75 -9.65
C ASP A 168 -13.21 -4.38 -9.21
N PHE A 169 -12.16 -3.57 -9.16
CA PHE A 169 -10.84 -3.99 -8.72
C PHE A 169 -10.84 -4.41 -7.25
N LEU A 170 -11.31 -3.53 -6.34
CA LEU A 170 -11.30 -3.82 -4.89
C LEU A 170 -12.15 -5.05 -4.55
N TYR A 171 -13.31 -5.20 -5.18
CA TYR A 171 -14.16 -6.37 -5.00
C TYR A 171 -13.48 -7.65 -5.48
N THR A 172 -12.87 -7.62 -6.67
CA THR A 172 -12.16 -8.77 -7.24
C THR A 172 -10.96 -9.15 -6.38
N ALA A 173 -10.17 -8.18 -5.94
CA ALA A 173 -9.01 -8.40 -5.08
C ALA A 173 -9.43 -8.99 -3.71
N ALA A 174 -10.52 -8.48 -3.12
CA ALA A 174 -11.05 -9.02 -1.87
C ALA A 174 -11.55 -10.46 -2.02
N LYS A 175 -12.23 -10.80 -3.12
CA LYS A 175 -12.61 -12.18 -3.42
C LYS A 175 -11.39 -13.09 -3.55
N GLN A 176 -10.37 -12.65 -4.25
CA GLN A 176 -9.14 -13.42 -4.41
C GLN A 176 -8.47 -13.69 -3.07
N GLU A 177 -8.25 -12.67 -2.27
CA GLU A 177 -7.58 -12.81 -0.98
C GLU A 177 -8.38 -13.67 0.01
N GLN A 178 -9.70 -13.49 0.09
CA GLN A 178 -10.50 -14.12 1.15
C GLN A 178 -11.11 -15.46 0.74
N ILE A 179 -11.57 -15.60 -0.49
CA ILE A 179 -12.26 -16.81 -0.93
C ILE A 179 -11.28 -17.83 -1.52
N VAL A 180 -10.32 -17.36 -2.34
CA VAL A 180 -9.30 -18.23 -2.95
C VAL A 180 -8.17 -18.51 -1.98
N GLU A 181 -7.55 -17.46 -1.43
CA GLU A 181 -6.38 -17.54 -0.56
C GLU A 181 -6.72 -17.72 0.93
N LYS A 182 -8.02 -17.65 1.30
CA LYS A 182 -8.53 -17.83 2.67
C LYS A 182 -7.92 -16.85 3.70
N ARG A 183 -7.64 -15.61 3.30
CA ARG A 183 -7.06 -14.57 4.14
C ARG A 183 -8.11 -13.54 4.55
N ALA A 184 -8.57 -13.58 5.78
CA ALA A 184 -9.52 -12.59 6.31
C ALA A 184 -8.90 -11.20 6.44
N PRO A 185 -9.67 -10.11 6.30
CA PRO A 185 -9.20 -8.76 6.56
C PRO A 185 -8.94 -8.56 8.06
N VAL A 186 -7.76 -8.02 8.39
CA VAL A 186 -7.35 -7.72 9.77
C VAL A 186 -6.84 -6.29 9.82
N VAL A 187 -7.41 -5.50 10.71
CA VAL A 187 -6.94 -4.14 10.98
C VAL A 187 -5.68 -4.22 11.84
N HIS A 188 -4.66 -3.51 11.44
CA HIS A 188 -3.35 -3.48 12.11
C HIS A 188 -2.78 -4.89 12.34
N PRO A 189 -2.42 -5.62 11.28
CA PRO A 189 -1.73 -6.88 11.45
C PRO A 189 -0.48 -6.64 12.30
N VAL A 190 -0.29 -7.49 13.30
CA VAL A 190 0.90 -7.45 14.16
C VAL A 190 2.12 -7.49 13.25
N LYS A 191 2.97 -6.47 13.32
CA LYS A 191 4.24 -6.47 12.60
C LYS A 191 5.01 -7.72 13.00
N LYS A 192 5.20 -8.64 12.05
CA LYS A 192 6.23 -9.65 12.19
C LYS A 192 7.56 -8.93 11.97
N HIS A 193 8.23 -8.59 13.05
CA HIS A 193 9.64 -8.21 12.95
C HIS A 193 10.41 -9.47 12.56
N GLU A 194 10.96 -9.49 11.37
CA GLU A 194 11.69 -10.64 10.84
C GLU A 194 12.94 -10.92 11.67
N THR A 195 13.52 -9.87 12.25
CA THR A 195 14.72 -9.96 13.07
C THR A 195 14.61 -9.14 14.36
N LEU A 196 15.44 -9.49 15.35
CA LEU A 196 15.58 -8.70 16.58
C LEU A 196 16.00 -7.24 16.27
N ALA A 197 16.86 -7.05 15.26
CA ALA A 197 17.29 -5.73 14.83
C ALA A 197 16.12 -4.88 14.30
N ASP A 198 15.20 -5.47 13.52
CA ASP A 198 14.01 -4.75 13.05
C ASP A 198 13.08 -4.37 14.20
N ALA A 199 12.93 -5.24 15.20
CA ALA A 199 12.16 -4.93 16.40
C ALA A 199 12.77 -3.75 17.18
N GLN A 200 14.10 -3.71 17.32
CA GLN A 200 14.81 -2.61 17.97
C GLN A 200 14.67 -1.30 17.20
N ILE A 201 14.82 -1.35 15.86
CA ILE A 201 14.62 -0.18 14.99
C ILE A 201 13.20 0.34 15.14
N PHE A 202 12.21 -0.55 15.12
CA PHE A 202 10.81 -0.17 15.28
C PHE A 202 10.54 0.50 16.63
N PHE A 203 11.02 -0.09 17.71
CA PHE A 203 10.89 0.46 19.05
C PHE A 203 11.46 1.89 19.13
N MET A 204 12.65 2.10 18.61
CA MET A 204 13.27 3.44 18.59
C MET A 204 12.52 4.41 17.65
N ALA A 205 12.02 3.94 16.51
CA ALA A 205 11.30 4.77 15.55
C ALA A 205 9.89 5.16 16.03
N SER A 206 9.35 4.52 17.06
CA SER A 206 8.06 4.90 17.67
C SER A 206 8.17 6.16 18.55
N LEU A 207 9.37 6.58 18.89
CA LEU A 207 9.61 7.80 19.69
C LEU A 207 9.31 9.08 18.88
N PRO A 208 8.87 10.16 19.54
CA PRO A 208 8.48 11.40 18.87
C PRO A 208 9.59 11.99 17.99
N ASN A 209 9.29 12.19 16.71
CA ASN A 209 10.20 12.76 15.70
C ASN A 209 11.47 11.92 15.41
N ILE A 210 11.44 10.64 15.79
CA ILE A 210 12.46 9.66 15.42
C ILE A 210 11.88 8.81 14.27
N GLY A 211 12.47 8.95 13.08
CA GLY A 211 12.18 8.06 11.94
C GLY A 211 13.17 6.90 11.89
N ARG A 212 12.96 5.96 10.94
CA ARG A 212 13.82 4.77 10.78
C ARG A 212 15.31 5.11 10.68
N GLU A 213 15.69 6.12 9.91
CA GLU A 213 17.09 6.51 9.73
C GLU A 213 17.75 6.95 11.05
N LYS A 214 17.04 7.78 11.84
CA LYS A 214 17.53 8.22 13.16
C LYS A 214 17.57 7.08 14.15
N ALA A 215 16.59 6.17 14.12
CA ALA A 215 16.57 4.98 14.94
C ALA A 215 17.79 4.08 14.67
N VAL A 216 18.12 3.85 13.39
CA VAL A 216 19.33 3.10 12.99
C VAL A 216 20.60 3.82 13.45
N SER A 217 20.68 5.15 13.28
CA SER A 217 21.84 5.93 13.73
C SER A 217 22.04 5.85 15.25
N LEU A 218 20.94 5.89 16.03
CA LEU A 218 20.98 5.73 17.48
C LEU A 218 21.44 4.32 17.88
N LEU A 219 20.91 3.29 17.24
CA LEU A 219 21.27 1.89 17.52
C LEU A 219 22.71 1.59 17.14
N ASN A 220 23.21 2.17 16.05
CA ASN A 220 24.64 2.07 15.69
C ASN A 220 25.56 2.76 16.71
N CYS A 221 25.11 3.88 17.28
CA CYS A 221 25.88 4.60 18.28
C CYS A 221 25.86 3.91 19.66
N TYR A 222 24.66 3.51 20.11
CA TYR A 222 24.46 3.00 21.48
C TYR A 222 24.24 1.49 21.58
N GLN A 223 24.25 0.78 20.45
CA GLN A 223 24.18 -0.68 20.31
C GLN A 223 22.84 -1.33 20.70
N CYS A 224 22.10 -0.77 21.63
CA CYS A 224 20.78 -1.27 22.00
C CYS A 224 19.83 -0.13 22.43
N PRO A 225 18.50 -0.35 22.38
CA PRO A 225 17.52 0.66 22.76
C PRO A 225 17.69 1.19 24.19
N LEU A 226 17.98 0.31 25.14
CA LEU A 226 18.15 0.70 26.55
C LEU A 226 19.30 1.69 26.72
N ASN A 227 20.46 1.38 26.14
CA ASN A 227 21.61 2.30 26.19
C ASN A 227 21.33 3.63 25.51
N ALA A 228 20.62 3.62 24.39
CA ALA A 228 20.21 4.84 23.73
C ALA A 228 19.30 5.70 24.64
N LEU A 229 18.29 5.08 25.29
CA LEU A 229 17.37 5.80 26.18
C LEU A 229 18.06 6.38 27.43
N ILE A 230 18.97 5.63 28.05
CA ILE A 230 19.74 6.11 29.23
C ILE A 230 20.57 7.32 28.83
N ASN A 231 21.15 7.34 27.63
CA ASN A 231 22.02 8.41 27.15
C ASN A 231 21.28 9.48 26.32
N VAL A 232 19.97 9.64 26.49
CA VAL A 232 19.14 10.58 25.70
C VAL A 232 19.67 12.01 25.71
N ASP A 233 20.37 12.43 26.76
CA ASP A 233 20.98 13.75 26.87
C ASP A 233 22.17 13.98 25.93
N GLN A 234 22.84 12.93 25.52
CA GLN A 234 24.01 13.00 24.64
C GLN A 234 23.62 12.92 23.13
N TRP A 235 22.39 12.54 22.82
CA TRP A 235 21.94 12.33 21.43
C TRP A 235 22.24 13.49 20.48
N SER A 236 22.08 14.73 20.98
CA SER A 236 22.33 15.91 20.17
C SER A 236 23.82 16.16 19.86
N LYS A 237 24.73 15.53 20.60
CA LYS A 237 26.16 15.59 20.37
C LYS A 237 26.65 14.41 19.54
N ASP A 238 26.10 13.22 19.82
CA ASP A 238 26.63 11.97 19.32
C ASP A 238 25.99 11.55 17.97
N VAL A 239 24.76 12.02 17.69
CA VAL A 239 24.05 11.63 16.49
C VAL A 239 23.55 12.83 15.69
N HIS A 240 24.04 12.94 14.45
CA HIS A 240 23.65 14.04 13.57
C HIS A 240 22.14 14.03 13.29
N GLY A 241 21.51 15.21 13.27
CA GLY A 241 20.07 15.37 12.99
C GLY A 241 19.16 15.17 14.20
N LEU A 242 19.71 14.93 15.40
CA LEU A 242 18.99 14.89 16.67
C LEU A 242 19.23 16.17 17.48
N GLY A 243 18.49 17.22 17.15
CA GLY A 243 18.58 18.49 17.84
C GLY A 243 17.90 18.51 19.22
N PRO A 244 18.22 19.56 20.08
CA PRO A 244 17.69 19.68 21.44
C PRO A 244 16.16 19.61 21.54
N LYS A 245 15.45 20.07 20.51
CA LYS A 245 13.98 20.02 20.47
C LYS A 245 13.44 18.59 20.43
N ILE A 246 14.11 17.70 19.68
CA ILE A 246 13.72 16.28 19.57
C ILE A 246 14.05 15.58 20.89
N THR A 247 15.25 15.75 21.39
CA THR A 247 15.72 15.18 22.67
C THR A 247 14.77 15.55 23.82
N LYS A 248 14.36 16.84 23.92
CA LYS A 248 13.42 17.30 24.95
C LYS A 248 12.05 16.61 24.85
N LYS A 249 11.53 16.40 23.63
CA LYS A 249 10.24 15.68 23.42
C LYS A 249 10.34 14.23 23.84
N VAL A 250 11.40 13.54 23.44
CA VAL A 250 11.64 12.15 23.80
C VAL A 250 11.80 12.00 25.32
N LYS A 251 12.59 12.88 25.96
CA LYS A 251 12.72 12.91 27.42
C LYS A 251 11.37 13.03 28.13
N LYS A 252 10.50 13.90 27.63
CA LYS A 252 9.15 14.07 28.21
C LYS A 252 8.36 12.76 28.17
N VAL A 253 8.46 11.99 27.08
CA VAL A 253 7.78 10.67 26.95
C VAL A 253 8.37 9.63 27.89
N ILE A 254 9.69 9.61 28.07
CA ILE A 254 10.37 8.59 28.88
C ILE A 254 10.21 8.83 30.38
N HIS A 255 10.23 10.11 30.81
CA HIS A 255 10.30 10.45 32.24
C HIS A 255 9.00 10.95 32.84
N LYS A 256 8.01 11.38 32.02
CA LYS A 256 6.72 11.81 32.58
C LYS A 256 5.93 10.59 33.05
N THR A 257 5.41 10.68 34.28
CA THR A 257 4.48 9.66 34.79
C THR A 257 3.28 9.53 33.84
N TYR A 258 2.87 8.30 33.57
CA TYR A 258 1.68 8.03 32.77
C TYR A 258 0.43 8.51 33.56
N GLU A 259 -0.33 9.39 32.96
CA GLU A 259 -1.65 9.83 33.43
C GLU A 259 -2.59 9.53 32.27
N GLU A 260 -3.61 8.70 32.52
CA GLU A 260 -4.70 8.48 31.58
C GLU A 260 -5.45 9.81 31.44
N SER A 261 -5.43 10.42 30.25
CA SER A 261 -6.22 11.63 30.01
C SER A 261 -7.67 11.19 29.88
N ASP A 262 -8.51 11.59 30.82
CA ASP A 262 -9.97 11.62 30.66
C ASP A 262 -10.31 12.68 29.60
N GLU A 263 -10.17 12.36 28.33
CA GLU A 263 -10.75 13.02 27.17
C GLU A 263 -11.80 12.03 26.65
N ASP A 264 -13.07 12.26 26.67
CA ASP A 264 -13.93 13.30 26.22
C ASP A 264 -15.32 13.17 26.87
N THR A 265 -15.71 14.14 27.65
CA THR A 265 -17.12 14.48 27.86
C THR A 265 -17.26 15.97 27.54
N THR A 266 -17.48 16.29 26.27
CA THR A 266 -18.28 17.45 25.82
C THR A 266 -18.59 17.31 24.34
#